data_cf3cae068684a3a31cb92d27d783e47c
#
_entry.id   cf3cae068684a3a31cb92d27d783e47c
#
_cell.length_a   1.000
_cell.length_b   1.000
_cell.length_c   1.000
_cell.angle_alpha   90.00
_cell.angle_beta   90.00
_cell.angle_gamma   90.00
#
_symmetry.space_group_name_H-M   'P 1'
#
loop_
_entity.id
_entity.type
_entity.pdbx_description
1 polymer ?
#
loop_
_entity_poly.entity_id
_entity_poly.type
_entity_poly.pdbx_seq_one_letter_code
_entity_poly.pdbx_strand_id
1 'polypeptide(L)'
;TLSILPIGITATVGLSMLASGQVSILILLGYIIMAAKLSGAMGGVLLYLTEIFYLDARIARIGEIKNHELQGGEKTVLSDFNVEIKDVCFSYQKDTQVIRHASFTAEQGQVTALVGPSGCGKTTMLKLISRLYDADSGTVQIGGTDIREIHTDSLFKYVSIVFQEVILFNTSIMENIRLGRLDASDEEVIRAAKLAGCNEFVSRLPDTYQTIIGENGAKLSGGERQRLSIARAILKDAPIIILDEIAASLDVETEVQIQTGLNHLIQGKTVIVISHRLKSIENADKIVVMKAGTVEACGKHAHLLKQSPTYRKMIEKSNLAEKFNY
;
A
#
# COMPACT_ATOMS: atom_id res chain seq x y z
N THR A 1 14.19 39.83 -20.95
CA THR A 1 14.02 41.31 -21.14
C THR A 1 15.14 42.09 -20.49
N LEU A 2 15.64 41.77 -19.30
CA LEU A 2 16.74 42.49 -18.62
C LEU A 2 18.07 42.33 -19.36
N SER A 3 18.32 41.20 -20.00
CA SER A 3 19.58 40.95 -20.73
C SER A 3 19.74 41.76 -22.02
N ILE A 4 18.68 42.33 -22.59
CA ILE A 4 18.71 43.11 -23.82
C ILE A 4 18.91 44.62 -23.52
N LEU A 5 18.67 45.04 -22.30
CA LEU A 5 18.71 46.44 -21.87
C LEU A 5 20.10 47.14 -22.11
N PRO A 6 21.26 46.50 -21.83
CA PRO A 6 22.56 47.10 -22.13
C PRO A 6 22.77 47.37 -23.61
N ILE A 7 22.32 46.50 -24.51
CA ILE A 7 22.46 46.66 -25.94
C ILE A 7 21.58 47.83 -26.42
N GLY A 8 20.34 47.93 -25.92
CA GLY A 8 19.42 49.02 -26.27
C GLY A 8 19.95 50.40 -25.84
N ILE A 9 20.47 50.52 -24.61
CA ILE A 9 21.07 51.75 -24.09
C ILE A 9 22.31 52.13 -24.90
N THR A 10 23.19 51.15 -25.13
CA THR A 10 24.44 51.41 -25.91
C THR A 10 24.14 51.85 -27.34
N ALA A 11 23.13 51.27 -28.00
CA ALA A 11 22.74 51.64 -29.36
C ALA A 11 22.13 53.05 -29.41
N THR A 12 21.21 53.40 -28.49
CA THR A 12 20.53 54.70 -28.50
C THR A 12 21.50 55.85 -28.16
N VAL A 13 22.29 55.70 -27.10
CA VAL A 13 23.30 56.73 -26.71
C VAL A 13 24.39 56.83 -27.74
N GLY A 14 24.89 55.68 -28.22
CA GLY A 14 25.97 55.66 -29.21
C GLY A 14 25.57 56.26 -30.57
N LEU A 15 24.34 56.07 -31.03
CA LEU A 15 23.84 56.72 -32.24
C LEU A 15 23.74 58.24 -32.09
N SER A 16 23.34 58.73 -30.91
CA SER A 16 23.32 60.16 -30.61
C SER A 16 24.72 60.79 -30.64
N MET A 17 25.71 60.08 -30.05
CA MET A 17 27.12 60.53 -30.05
C MET A 17 27.76 60.43 -31.43
N LEU A 18 27.40 59.48 -32.26
CA LEU A 18 27.85 59.39 -33.65
C LEU A 18 27.32 60.58 -34.49
N ALA A 19 26.02 60.94 -34.31
CA ALA A 19 25.36 62.03 -35.01
C ALA A 19 25.96 63.37 -34.62
N SER A 20 26.52 63.58 -33.40
CA SER A 20 27.21 64.75 -32.92
C SER A 20 28.68 64.73 -33.26
N GLY A 21 29.23 63.77 -33.98
CA GLY A 21 30.61 63.64 -34.38
C GLY A 21 31.63 63.34 -33.26
N GLN A 22 31.10 62.95 -32.07
CA GLN A 22 31.94 62.67 -30.88
C GLN A 22 32.59 61.29 -30.90
N VAL A 23 31.99 60.32 -31.66
CA VAL A 23 32.46 58.93 -31.72
C VAL A 23 32.48 58.46 -33.16
N SER A 24 33.47 57.65 -33.56
CA SER A 24 33.50 57.02 -34.88
C SER A 24 32.62 55.75 -34.91
N ILE A 25 32.15 55.37 -36.09
CA ILE A 25 31.30 54.13 -36.28
C ILE A 25 32.00 52.88 -35.80
N LEU A 26 33.35 52.83 -35.91
CA LEU A 26 34.14 51.67 -35.50
C LEU A 26 34.15 51.49 -33.97
N ILE A 27 34.22 52.63 -33.24
CA ILE A 27 34.13 52.64 -31.79
C ILE A 27 32.72 52.26 -31.32
N LEU A 28 31.66 52.73 -31.98
CA LEU A 28 30.30 52.37 -31.66
C LEU A 28 30.06 50.87 -31.83
N LEU A 29 30.54 50.28 -32.93
CA LEU A 29 30.47 48.83 -33.15
C LEU A 29 31.18 48.04 -32.05
N GLY A 30 32.35 48.50 -31.60
CA GLY A 30 33.07 47.90 -30.46
C GLY A 30 32.24 47.90 -29.18
N TYR A 31 31.57 49.01 -28.83
CA TYR A 31 30.71 49.10 -27.66
C TYR A 31 29.47 48.19 -27.76
N ILE A 32 28.87 48.09 -28.94
CA ILE A 32 27.70 47.17 -29.16
C ILE A 32 28.15 45.71 -28.96
N ILE A 33 29.30 45.30 -29.47
CA ILE A 33 29.84 43.94 -29.26
C ILE A 33 30.10 43.68 -27.78
N MET A 34 30.69 44.65 -27.06
CA MET A 34 30.94 44.54 -25.62
C MET A 34 29.60 44.42 -24.84
N ALA A 35 28.62 45.26 -25.17
CA ALA A 35 27.31 45.23 -24.57
C ALA A 35 26.60 43.88 -24.81
N ALA A 36 26.74 43.30 -26.00
CA ALA A 36 26.20 41.99 -26.33
C ALA A 36 26.85 40.85 -25.50
N LYS A 37 28.21 40.90 -25.33
CA LYS A 37 28.91 39.94 -24.46
C LYS A 37 28.49 40.09 -22.99
N LEU A 38 28.35 41.32 -22.50
CA LEU A 38 27.89 41.59 -21.14
C LEU A 38 26.44 41.04 -20.92
N SER A 39 25.56 41.31 -21.90
CA SER A 39 24.19 40.78 -21.88
C SER A 39 24.13 39.27 -21.82
N GLY A 40 24.98 38.58 -22.58
CA GLY A 40 25.10 37.11 -22.54
C GLY A 40 25.58 36.62 -21.18
N ALA A 41 26.60 37.26 -20.60
CA ALA A 41 27.08 36.90 -19.26
C ALA A 41 26.00 37.10 -18.17
N MET A 42 25.26 38.22 -18.22
CA MET A 42 24.15 38.48 -17.30
C MET A 42 23.02 37.44 -17.46
N GLY A 43 22.70 37.03 -18.69
CA GLY A 43 21.75 35.98 -18.96
C GLY A 43 22.17 34.64 -18.32
N GLY A 44 23.44 34.28 -18.41
CA GLY A 44 24.02 33.10 -17.75
C GLY A 44 23.87 33.12 -16.23
N VAL A 45 24.19 34.26 -15.61
CA VAL A 45 24.08 34.43 -14.15
C VAL A 45 22.61 34.24 -13.70
N LEU A 46 21.64 34.83 -14.40
CA LEU A 46 20.22 34.67 -14.08
C LEU A 46 19.76 33.22 -14.19
N LEU A 47 20.28 32.51 -15.19
CA LEU A 47 19.95 31.10 -15.41
C LEU A 47 20.50 30.22 -14.26
N TYR A 48 21.74 30.43 -13.87
CA TYR A 48 22.36 29.74 -12.73
C TYR A 48 21.68 30.05 -11.38
N LEU A 49 21.25 31.29 -11.15
CA LEU A 49 20.50 31.66 -9.96
C LEU A 49 19.18 30.89 -9.90
N THR A 50 18.50 30.78 -11.05
CA THR A 50 17.23 29.99 -11.12
C THR A 50 17.50 28.53 -10.80
N GLU A 51 18.56 27.93 -11.31
CA GLU A 51 18.92 26.53 -11.00
C GLU A 51 19.26 26.34 -9.52
N ILE A 52 19.94 27.29 -8.88
CA ILE A 52 20.27 27.26 -7.45
C ILE A 52 18.98 27.25 -6.62
N PHE A 53 17.98 28.08 -6.93
CA PHE A 53 16.69 28.08 -6.24
C PHE A 53 15.94 26.74 -6.40
N TYR A 54 16.00 26.13 -7.59
CA TYR A 54 15.42 24.81 -7.81
C TYR A 54 16.15 23.69 -7.05
N LEU A 55 17.48 23.80 -6.93
CA LEU A 55 18.29 22.88 -6.14
C LEU A 55 17.94 22.95 -4.66
N ASP A 56 17.79 24.14 -4.11
CA ASP A 56 17.43 24.35 -2.71
C ASP A 56 16.09 23.71 -2.37
N ALA A 57 15.08 23.90 -3.21
CA ALA A 57 13.77 23.25 -3.05
C ALA A 57 13.86 21.71 -3.11
N ARG A 58 14.73 21.15 -3.98
CA ARG A 58 14.95 19.70 -4.06
C ARG A 58 15.68 19.16 -2.83
N ILE A 59 16.69 19.89 -2.34
CA ILE A 59 17.44 19.53 -1.14
C ILE A 59 16.51 19.55 0.10
N ALA A 60 15.67 20.59 0.23
CA ALA A 60 14.67 20.67 1.30
C ALA A 60 13.76 19.44 1.29
N ARG A 61 13.27 19.01 0.12
CA ARG A 61 12.42 17.84 -0.03
C ARG A 61 13.12 16.52 0.31
N ILE A 62 14.41 16.39 -0.04
CA ILE A 62 15.24 15.25 0.39
C ILE A 62 15.44 15.30 1.91
N GLY A 63 15.63 16.49 2.49
CA GLY A 63 15.73 16.69 3.93
C GLY A 63 14.47 16.25 4.68
N GLU A 64 13.28 16.57 4.17
CA GLU A 64 12.01 16.10 4.72
C GLU A 64 11.92 14.57 4.76
N ILE A 65 12.30 13.90 3.66
CA ILE A 65 12.30 12.42 3.59
C ILE A 65 13.32 11.83 4.56
N LYS A 66 14.54 12.41 4.62
CA LYS A 66 15.62 11.91 5.48
C LYS A 66 15.33 12.11 6.97
N ASN A 67 14.65 13.20 7.32
CA ASN A 67 14.32 13.55 8.69
C ASN A 67 12.95 13.00 9.14
N HIS A 68 12.26 12.25 8.24
CA HIS A 68 11.02 11.57 8.64
C HIS A 68 11.35 10.51 9.68
N GLU A 69 10.64 10.56 10.82
CA GLU A 69 10.82 9.57 11.88
C GLU A 69 10.45 8.18 11.35
N LEU A 70 11.43 7.29 11.33
CA LEU A 70 11.19 5.89 11.01
C LEU A 70 10.46 5.22 12.17
N GLN A 71 9.56 4.31 11.85
CA GLN A 71 8.89 3.49 12.86
C GLN A 71 9.96 2.71 13.64
N GLY A 72 10.11 3.04 14.92
CA GLY A 72 11.05 2.40 15.85
C GLY A 72 10.53 1.06 16.37
N GLY A 73 11.23 0.52 17.35
CA GLY A 73 10.89 -0.70 18.07
C GLY A 73 12.10 -1.59 18.30
N GLU A 74 11.98 -2.55 19.21
CA GLU A 74 13.02 -3.52 19.52
C GLU A 74 12.78 -4.85 18.79
N LYS A 75 13.86 -5.60 18.55
CA LYS A 75 13.75 -6.96 18.03
C LYS A 75 13.13 -7.86 19.11
N THR A 76 11.86 -8.21 18.94
CA THR A 76 11.06 -8.94 19.90
C THR A 76 10.73 -10.33 19.38
N VAL A 77 10.82 -11.34 20.24
CA VAL A 77 10.34 -12.70 19.97
C VAL A 77 8.97 -12.85 20.63
N LEU A 78 7.95 -13.10 19.83
CA LEU A 78 6.59 -13.32 20.29
C LEU A 78 6.31 -14.82 20.41
N SER A 79 5.62 -15.23 21.46
CA SER A 79 5.16 -16.60 21.68
C SER A 79 3.63 -16.73 21.70
N ASP A 80 2.91 -15.63 21.85
CA ASP A 80 1.46 -15.52 21.77
C ASP A 80 1.08 -14.62 20.58
N PHE A 81 0.07 -15.03 19.83
CA PHE A 81 -0.38 -14.37 18.60
C PHE A 81 -1.85 -13.92 18.69
N ASN A 82 -2.35 -13.68 19.91
CA ASN A 82 -3.57 -12.91 20.10
C ASN A 82 -3.35 -11.48 19.61
N VAL A 83 -4.31 -10.95 18.86
CA VAL A 83 -4.29 -9.55 18.40
C VAL A 83 -5.35 -8.78 19.16
N GLU A 84 -4.94 -7.83 20.00
CA GLU A 84 -5.83 -7.03 20.83
C GLU A 84 -5.84 -5.58 20.37
N ILE A 85 -7.01 -5.05 20.11
CA ILE A 85 -7.25 -3.64 19.77
C ILE A 85 -7.96 -3.02 20.99
N LYS A 86 -7.33 -1.99 21.59
CA LYS A 86 -7.81 -1.35 22.84
C LYS A 86 -7.98 0.15 22.62
N ASP A 87 -9.22 0.59 22.59
CA ASP A 87 -9.62 1.99 22.52
C ASP A 87 -8.94 2.79 21.39
N VAL A 88 -8.78 2.18 20.23
CA VAL A 88 -8.03 2.73 19.11
C VAL A 88 -8.81 3.82 18.40
N CYS A 89 -8.15 5.00 18.21
CA CYS A 89 -8.59 6.08 17.37
C CYS A 89 -7.58 6.34 16.25
N PHE A 90 -8.07 6.73 15.07
CA PHE A 90 -7.19 7.05 13.93
C PHE A 90 -7.85 7.99 12.92
N SER A 91 -7.02 8.89 12.37
CA SER A 91 -7.36 9.86 11.33
C SER A 91 -6.28 9.89 10.25
N TYR A 92 -6.65 9.86 8.96
CA TYR A 92 -5.66 10.11 7.89
C TYR A 92 -5.28 11.59 7.80
N GLN A 93 -6.19 12.47 8.18
CA GLN A 93 -6.01 13.92 8.26
C GLN A 93 -6.59 14.41 9.58
N LYS A 94 -6.00 15.47 10.16
CA LYS A 94 -6.30 15.98 11.51
C LYS A 94 -7.79 16.19 11.81
N ASP A 95 -8.61 16.46 10.77
CA ASP A 95 -10.00 16.84 10.96
C ASP A 95 -11.02 15.73 10.67
N THR A 96 -10.57 14.53 10.23
CA THR A 96 -11.50 13.46 9.86
C THR A 96 -11.12 12.13 10.51
N GLN A 97 -11.74 11.87 11.66
CA GLN A 97 -11.53 10.62 12.39
C GLN A 97 -12.24 9.45 11.70
N VAL A 98 -11.45 8.44 11.28
CA VAL A 98 -11.93 7.24 10.57
C VAL A 98 -12.21 6.09 11.54
N ILE A 99 -11.35 5.90 12.55
CA ILE A 99 -11.56 4.92 13.62
C ILE A 99 -11.77 5.68 14.92
N ARG A 100 -12.78 5.25 15.70
CA ARG A 100 -13.24 5.92 16.93
C ARG A 100 -13.43 4.90 18.02
N HIS A 101 -12.55 4.93 19.03
CA HIS A 101 -12.66 4.09 20.22
C HIS A 101 -12.95 2.61 19.92
N ALA A 102 -12.29 2.06 18.88
CA ALA A 102 -12.50 0.68 18.49
C ALA A 102 -11.77 -0.28 19.44
N SER A 103 -12.49 -1.30 19.91
CA SER A 103 -11.94 -2.33 20.80
C SER A 103 -12.47 -3.71 20.43
N PHE A 104 -11.59 -4.66 20.19
CA PHE A 104 -11.90 -6.08 20.01
C PHE A 104 -10.62 -6.92 20.10
N THR A 105 -10.78 -8.24 20.19
CA THR A 105 -9.65 -9.19 20.19
C THR A 105 -9.85 -10.23 19.09
N ALA A 106 -8.81 -10.56 18.36
CA ALA A 106 -8.73 -11.74 17.50
C ALA A 106 -7.87 -12.77 18.22
N GLU A 107 -8.49 -13.86 18.64
CA GLU A 107 -7.87 -14.92 19.44
C GLU A 107 -6.93 -15.78 18.58
N GLN A 108 -5.84 -16.26 19.18
CA GLN A 108 -4.89 -17.15 18.53
C GLN A 108 -5.58 -18.43 18.03
N GLY A 109 -5.28 -18.81 16.80
CA GLY A 109 -5.82 -20.02 16.18
C GLY A 109 -7.27 -19.92 15.72
N GLN A 110 -7.89 -18.74 15.79
CA GLN A 110 -9.28 -18.49 15.39
C GLN A 110 -9.37 -17.57 14.17
N VAL A 111 -10.49 -17.66 13.47
CA VAL A 111 -10.86 -16.77 12.35
C VAL A 111 -11.77 -15.66 12.88
N THR A 112 -11.27 -14.43 12.86
CA THR A 112 -12.04 -13.22 13.19
C THR A 112 -12.40 -12.46 11.92
N ALA A 113 -13.69 -12.32 11.62
CA ALA A 113 -14.18 -11.60 10.45
C ALA A 113 -14.56 -10.15 10.81
N LEU A 114 -14.04 -9.17 10.08
CA LEU A 114 -14.46 -7.78 10.16
C LEU A 114 -15.50 -7.48 9.08
N VAL A 115 -16.69 -7.07 9.49
CA VAL A 115 -17.81 -6.75 8.61
C VAL A 115 -18.37 -5.37 8.89
N GLY A 116 -19.04 -4.78 7.93
CA GLY A 116 -19.67 -3.47 8.06
C GLY A 116 -19.89 -2.81 6.70
N PRO A 117 -20.66 -1.73 6.64
CA PRO A 117 -20.87 -0.96 5.42
C PRO A 117 -19.57 -0.48 4.78
N SER A 118 -19.60 -0.18 3.48
CA SER A 118 -18.45 0.46 2.81
C SER A 118 -18.10 1.78 3.50
N GLY A 119 -16.80 2.04 3.64
CA GLY A 119 -16.30 3.25 4.30
C GLY A 119 -16.38 3.26 5.84
N CYS A 120 -16.78 2.17 6.52
CA CYS A 120 -16.84 2.13 7.98
C CYS A 120 -15.48 1.93 8.69
N GLY A 121 -14.36 1.81 7.95
CA GLY A 121 -13.01 1.74 8.52
C GLY A 121 -12.36 0.34 8.55
N LYS A 122 -12.93 -0.70 7.93
CA LYS A 122 -12.37 -2.07 7.94
C LYS A 122 -10.94 -2.15 7.41
N THR A 123 -10.70 -1.65 6.20
CA THR A 123 -9.36 -1.63 5.59
C THR A 123 -8.38 -0.75 6.39
N THR A 124 -8.87 0.35 6.99
CA THR A 124 -8.07 1.17 7.90
C THR A 124 -7.66 0.38 9.14
N MET A 125 -8.58 -0.40 9.72
CA MET A 125 -8.27 -1.27 10.85
C MET A 125 -7.18 -2.31 10.51
N LEU A 126 -7.24 -2.94 9.31
CA LEU A 126 -6.16 -3.84 8.87
C LEU A 126 -4.81 -3.13 8.76
N LYS A 127 -4.81 -1.90 8.23
CA LYS A 127 -3.58 -1.10 8.11
C LYS A 127 -2.99 -0.75 9.48
N LEU A 128 -3.82 -0.54 10.50
CA LEU A 128 -3.38 -0.32 11.87
C LEU A 128 -2.83 -1.61 12.51
N ILE A 129 -3.52 -2.74 12.34
CA ILE A 129 -3.08 -4.04 12.86
C ILE A 129 -1.74 -4.47 12.23
N SER A 130 -1.55 -4.17 10.94
CA SER A 130 -0.29 -4.46 10.23
C SER A 130 0.79 -3.40 10.43
N ARG A 131 0.51 -2.36 11.23
CA ARG A 131 1.41 -1.22 11.45
C ARG A 131 1.87 -0.53 10.15
N LEU A 132 1.02 -0.51 9.11
CA LEU A 132 1.21 0.39 7.97
C LEU A 132 0.92 1.86 8.35
N TYR A 133 0.15 2.04 9.42
CA TYR A 133 -0.07 3.32 10.13
C TYR A 133 -0.06 3.06 11.63
N ASP A 134 0.42 4.02 12.40
CA ASP A 134 0.30 4.01 13.85
C ASP A 134 -1.01 4.68 14.27
N ALA A 135 -1.63 4.19 15.35
CA ALA A 135 -2.87 4.78 15.89
C ALA A 135 -2.60 6.14 16.55
N ASP A 136 -3.56 7.09 16.42
CA ASP A 136 -3.49 8.40 17.08
C ASP A 136 -3.59 8.25 18.62
N SER A 137 -4.44 7.32 19.07
CA SER A 137 -4.59 6.94 20.48
C SER A 137 -5.05 5.50 20.63
N GLY A 138 -4.97 4.96 21.84
CA GLY A 138 -5.20 3.56 22.12
C GLY A 138 -4.00 2.69 21.75
N THR A 139 -4.16 1.37 21.79
CA THR A 139 -3.08 0.41 21.52
C THR A 139 -3.55 -0.74 20.64
N VAL A 140 -2.68 -1.20 19.75
CA VAL A 140 -2.77 -2.48 19.06
C VAL A 140 -1.67 -3.37 19.61
N GLN A 141 -2.03 -4.53 20.15
CA GLN A 141 -1.09 -5.44 20.80
C GLN A 141 -1.10 -6.81 20.13
N ILE A 142 0.07 -7.46 20.08
CA ILE A 142 0.22 -8.86 19.69
C ILE A 142 0.87 -9.58 20.88
N GLY A 143 0.19 -10.59 21.44
CA GLY A 143 0.66 -11.33 22.60
C GLY A 143 0.95 -10.42 23.81
N GLY A 144 0.14 -9.37 24.01
CA GLY A 144 0.28 -8.39 25.07
C GLY A 144 1.33 -7.29 24.83
N THR A 145 2.12 -7.36 23.74
CA THR A 145 3.13 -6.34 23.39
C THR A 145 2.54 -5.34 22.40
N ASP A 146 2.68 -4.04 22.65
CA ASP A 146 2.27 -2.99 21.72
C ASP A 146 3.09 -3.11 20.43
N ILE A 147 2.42 -3.12 19.26
CA ILE A 147 3.12 -3.26 17.98
C ILE A 147 4.09 -2.12 17.69
N ARG A 148 3.94 -0.96 18.34
CA ARG A 148 4.85 0.19 18.23
C ARG A 148 6.21 -0.09 18.90
N GLU A 149 6.24 -0.99 19.88
CA GLU A 149 7.45 -1.41 20.58
C GLU A 149 8.20 -2.52 19.80
N ILE A 150 7.56 -3.17 18.83
CA ILE A 150 8.15 -4.25 18.03
C ILE A 150 8.84 -3.64 16.80
N HIS A 151 10.11 -4.01 16.56
CA HIS A 151 10.80 -3.62 15.33
C HIS A 151 10.05 -4.12 14.10
N THR A 152 9.90 -3.29 13.06
CA THR A 152 9.09 -3.56 11.86
C THR A 152 9.47 -4.88 11.18
N ASP A 153 10.76 -5.18 11.04
CA ASP A 153 11.23 -6.44 10.46
C ASP A 153 10.83 -7.66 11.30
N SER A 154 10.77 -7.51 12.63
CA SER A 154 10.30 -8.57 13.53
C SER A 154 8.78 -8.75 13.40
N LEU A 155 8.02 -7.66 13.38
CA LEU A 155 6.58 -7.68 13.21
C LEU A 155 6.19 -8.37 11.90
N PHE A 156 6.82 -7.99 10.78
CA PHE A 156 6.53 -8.58 9.48
C PHE A 156 6.94 -10.05 9.33
N LYS A 157 7.75 -10.61 10.23
CA LYS A 157 7.94 -12.07 10.30
C LYS A 157 6.70 -12.79 10.83
N TYR A 158 5.95 -12.15 11.72
CA TYR A 158 4.76 -12.73 12.36
C TYR A 158 3.46 -12.45 11.63
N VAL A 159 3.42 -11.45 10.75
CA VAL A 159 2.19 -11.04 10.04
C VAL A 159 2.35 -11.25 8.54
N SER A 160 1.41 -11.94 7.91
CA SER A 160 1.28 -12.06 6.45
C SER A 160 -0.02 -11.43 5.99
N ILE A 161 0.03 -10.64 4.92
CA ILE A 161 -1.13 -9.93 4.39
C ILE A 161 -1.38 -10.40 2.96
N VAL A 162 -2.61 -10.80 2.68
CA VAL A 162 -3.11 -11.04 1.32
C VAL A 162 -4.05 -9.91 0.98
N PHE A 163 -3.59 -9.00 0.11
CA PHE A 163 -4.35 -7.82 -0.30
C PHE A 163 -5.37 -8.16 -1.39
N GLN A 164 -6.41 -7.33 -1.48
CA GLN A 164 -7.40 -7.36 -2.56
C GLN A 164 -6.73 -7.12 -3.92
N GLU A 165 -5.88 -6.10 -4.02
CA GLU A 165 -5.07 -5.83 -5.20
C GLU A 165 -3.71 -6.50 -5.06
N VAL A 166 -3.46 -7.49 -5.91
CA VAL A 166 -2.21 -8.25 -5.90
C VAL A 166 -1.15 -7.50 -6.68
N ILE A 167 -0.06 -7.13 -6.02
CA ILE A 167 1.12 -6.54 -6.65
C ILE A 167 2.11 -7.65 -7.00
N LEU A 168 2.48 -7.72 -8.29
CA LEU A 168 3.46 -8.66 -8.83
C LEU A 168 4.60 -7.91 -9.50
N PHE A 169 5.80 -8.44 -9.38
CA PHE A 169 6.98 -7.86 -10.01
C PHE A 169 7.22 -8.44 -11.40
N ASN A 170 7.83 -7.68 -12.28
CA ASN A 170 8.21 -8.11 -13.62
C ASN A 170 9.41 -9.08 -13.57
N THR A 171 9.16 -10.27 -13.06
CA THR A 171 10.11 -11.37 -12.93
C THR A 171 9.39 -12.70 -13.14
N SER A 172 10.05 -13.83 -12.88
CA SER A 172 9.44 -15.16 -13.02
C SER A 172 8.37 -15.43 -11.95
N ILE A 173 7.51 -16.41 -12.19
CA ILE A 173 6.54 -16.93 -11.21
C ILE A 173 7.28 -17.40 -9.95
N MET A 174 8.38 -18.15 -10.14
CA MET A 174 9.23 -18.65 -9.05
C MET A 174 9.66 -17.53 -8.13
N GLU A 175 10.28 -16.48 -8.66
CA GLU A 175 10.78 -15.36 -7.88
C GLU A 175 9.65 -14.53 -7.26
N ASN A 176 8.51 -14.39 -7.94
CA ASN A 176 7.34 -13.76 -7.35
C ASN A 176 6.85 -14.48 -6.10
N ILE A 177 6.84 -15.82 -6.08
CA ILE A 177 6.45 -16.60 -4.90
C ILE A 177 7.53 -16.52 -3.82
N ARG A 178 8.83 -16.59 -4.21
CA ARG A 178 9.99 -16.54 -3.31
C ARG A 178 10.04 -15.27 -2.46
N LEU A 179 9.39 -14.16 -2.90
CA LEU A 179 9.21 -12.96 -2.06
C LEU A 179 8.54 -13.24 -0.71
N GLY A 180 7.81 -14.34 -0.56
CA GLY A 180 7.30 -14.76 0.74
C GLY A 180 8.39 -15.12 1.74
N ARG A 181 9.47 -15.75 1.27
CA ARG A 181 10.67 -16.10 2.04
C ARG A 181 11.86 -16.23 1.09
N LEU A 182 12.77 -15.26 1.11
CA LEU A 182 13.83 -15.09 0.13
C LEU A 182 14.89 -16.22 0.13
N ASP A 183 15.06 -16.89 1.25
CA ASP A 183 16.00 -18.02 1.44
C ASP A 183 15.37 -19.39 1.14
N ALA A 184 14.11 -19.42 0.67
CA ALA A 184 13.42 -20.67 0.34
C ALA A 184 14.02 -21.37 -0.88
N SER A 185 14.15 -22.70 -0.80
CA SER A 185 14.57 -23.52 -1.93
C SER A 185 13.49 -23.58 -3.03
N ASP A 186 13.88 -23.97 -4.24
CA ASP A 186 12.93 -24.13 -5.36
C ASP A 186 11.83 -25.13 -5.04
N GLU A 187 12.16 -26.23 -4.32
CA GLU A 187 11.19 -27.25 -3.90
C GLU A 187 10.18 -26.70 -2.91
N GLU A 188 10.60 -25.84 -1.99
CA GLU A 188 9.69 -25.18 -1.04
C GLU A 188 8.75 -24.21 -1.76
N VAL A 189 9.26 -23.43 -2.71
CA VAL A 189 8.47 -22.52 -3.54
C VAL A 189 7.42 -23.28 -4.34
N ILE A 190 7.83 -24.39 -5.03
CA ILE A 190 6.92 -25.21 -5.81
C ILE A 190 5.87 -25.88 -4.91
N ARG A 191 6.23 -26.31 -3.70
CA ARG A 191 5.30 -26.87 -2.73
C ARG A 191 4.24 -25.86 -2.32
N ALA A 192 4.63 -24.63 -1.97
CA ALA A 192 3.71 -23.54 -1.63
C ALA A 192 2.80 -23.20 -2.81
N ALA A 193 3.34 -23.15 -4.03
CA ALA A 193 2.58 -22.93 -5.25
C ALA A 193 1.52 -24.03 -5.49
N LYS A 194 1.85 -25.29 -5.27
CA LYS A 194 0.90 -26.42 -5.39
C LYS A 194 -0.23 -26.31 -4.38
N LEU A 195 0.07 -25.97 -3.12
CA LEU A 195 -0.93 -25.77 -2.07
C LEU A 195 -1.88 -24.61 -2.38
N ALA A 196 -1.39 -23.57 -3.07
CA ALA A 196 -2.19 -22.44 -3.54
C ALA A 196 -2.94 -22.71 -4.86
N GLY A 197 -2.86 -23.91 -5.44
CA GLY A 197 -3.50 -24.25 -6.72
C GLY A 197 -2.85 -23.59 -7.95
N CYS A 198 -1.57 -23.17 -7.86
CA CYS A 198 -0.89 -22.54 -9.00
C CYS A 198 -0.48 -23.54 -10.08
N ASN A 199 -0.25 -24.81 -9.73
CA ASN A 199 0.34 -25.82 -10.62
C ASN A 199 -0.48 -26.01 -11.90
N GLU A 200 -1.79 -25.87 -11.83
CA GLU A 200 -2.68 -26.06 -12.97
C GLU A 200 -2.39 -25.08 -14.11
N PHE A 201 -2.32 -23.78 -13.81
CA PHE A 201 -2.05 -22.78 -14.85
C PHE A 201 -0.56 -22.72 -15.21
N VAL A 202 0.33 -22.91 -14.22
CA VAL A 202 1.77 -22.88 -14.44
C VAL A 202 2.23 -23.98 -15.40
N SER A 203 1.65 -25.19 -15.33
CA SER A 203 1.98 -26.30 -16.24
C SER A 203 1.63 -26.04 -17.71
N ARG A 204 0.75 -25.06 -17.99
CA ARG A 204 0.36 -24.66 -19.36
C ARG A 204 1.30 -23.59 -19.95
N LEU A 205 2.17 -23.01 -19.14
CA LEU A 205 3.09 -21.96 -19.57
C LEU A 205 4.37 -22.56 -20.16
N PRO A 206 4.98 -21.94 -21.20
CA PRO A 206 6.11 -22.50 -21.91
C PRO A 206 7.33 -22.76 -21.01
N ASP A 207 7.64 -21.83 -20.09
CA ASP A 207 8.79 -21.94 -19.19
C ASP A 207 8.37 -22.30 -17.75
N THR A 208 7.14 -22.80 -17.58
CA THR A 208 6.56 -23.20 -16.28
C THR A 208 6.79 -22.13 -15.19
N TYR A 209 7.45 -22.47 -14.09
CA TYR A 209 7.76 -21.54 -12.99
C TYR A 209 8.77 -20.45 -13.36
N GLN A 210 9.56 -20.62 -14.41
CA GLN A 210 10.51 -19.61 -14.89
C GLN A 210 9.87 -18.59 -15.86
N THR A 211 8.59 -18.73 -16.17
CA THR A 211 7.86 -17.79 -17.03
C THR A 211 7.85 -16.38 -16.44
N ILE A 212 8.32 -15.39 -17.20
CA ILE A 212 8.26 -13.97 -16.84
C ILE A 212 6.85 -13.44 -17.09
N ILE A 213 6.22 -12.91 -16.03
CA ILE A 213 4.80 -12.57 -16.03
C ILE A 213 4.47 -11.13 -16.44
N GLY A 214 5.50 -10.31 -16.68
CA GLY A 214 5.35 -8.90 -17.08
C GLY A 214 5.03 -7.96 -15.91
N GLU A 215 4.91 -6.68 -16.21
CA GLU A 215 4.55 -5.63 -15.24
C GLU A 215 3.23 -5.97 -14.53
N ASN A 216 3.28 -6.03 -13.21
CA ASN A 216 2.13 -6.37 -12.34
C ASN A 216 1.36 -7.64 -12.76
N GLY A 217 2.06 -8.61 -13.38
CA GLY A 217 1.45 -9.86 -13.83
C GLY A 217 0.46 -9.68 -14.99
N ALA A 218 0.73 -8.76 -15.92
CA ALA A 218 -0.17 -8.44 -17.05
C ALA A 218 -0.53 -9.64 -17.93
N LYS A 219 0.29 -10.70 -17.91
CA LYS A 219 0.04 -11.95 -18.66
C LYS A 219 -0.85 -12.95 -17.91
N LEU A 220 -1.27 -12.64 -16.69
CA LEU A 220 -2.04 -13.52 -15.81
C LEU A 220 -3.47 -12.99 -15.59
N SER A 221 -4.41 -13.91 -15.45
CA SER A 221 -5.78 -13.59 -15.00
C SER A 221 -5.81 -13.09 -13.55
N GLY A 222 -6.92 -12.48 -13.13
CA GLY A 222 -7.11 -12.03 -11.75
C GLY A 222 -6.96 -13.17 -10.74
N GLY A 223 -7.55 -14.33 -11.02
CA GLY A 223 -7.47 -15.50 -10.15
C GLY A 223 -6.07 -16.12 -10.07
N GLU A 224 -5.32 -16.14 -11.17
CA GLU A 224 -3.92 -16.61 -11.19
C GLU A 224 -3.03 -15.69 -10.35
N ARG A 225 -3.18 -14.36 -10.47
CA ARG A 225 -2.48 -13.39 -9.60
C ARG A 225 -2.80 -13.62 -8.14
N GLN A 226 -4.08 -13.83 -7.81
CA GLN A 226 -4.52 -14.08 -6.44
C GLN A 226 -3.90 -15.36 -5.87
N ARG A 227 -3.86 -16.46 -6.65
CA ARG A 227 -3.20 -17.70 -6.23
C ARG A 227 -1.70 -17.51 -5.98
N LEU A 228 -1.01 -16.69 -6.77
CA LEU A 228 0.39 -16.34 -6.48
C LEU A 228 0.56 -15.58 -5.16
N SER A 229 -0.36 -14.68 -4.83
CA SER A 229 -0.36 -13.97 -3.56
C SER A 229 -0.57 -14.92 -2.37
N ILE A 230 -1.48 -15.89 -2.52
CA ILE A 230 -1.72 -16.95 -1.51
C ILE A 230 -0.48 -17.84 -1.38
N ALA A 231 0.17 -18.22 -2.50
CA ALA A 231 1.41 -18.99 -2.48
C ALA A 231 2.54 -18.28 -1.72
N ARG A 232 2.68 -16.94 -1.89
CA ARG A 232 3.60 -16.11 -1.08
C ARG A 232 3.30 -16.21 0.41
N ALA A 233 2.03 -16.11 0.78
CA ALA A 233 1.61 -16.17 2.17
C ALA A 233 1.83 -17.57 2.78
N ILE A 234 1.57 -18.64 2.02
CA ILE A 234 1.86 -20.02 2.43
C ILE A 234 3.36 -20.23 2.63
N LEU A 235 4.20 -19.76 1.69
CA LEU A 235 5.66 -19.88 1.77
C LEU A 235 6.23 -19.13 2.97
N LYS A 236 5.67 -17.96 3.27
CA LYS A 236 6.06 -17.13 4.42
C LYS A 236 5.75 -17.81 5.74
N ASP A 237 4.67 -18.54 5.82
CA ASP A 237 4.22 -19.32 6.99
C ASP A 237 4.09 -18.52 8.29
N ALA A 238 3.65 -17.27 8.20
CA ALA A 238 3.46 -16.40 9.36
C ALA A 238 2.30 -16.89 10.25
N PRO A 239 2.38 -16.74 11.59
CA PRO A 239 1.33 -17.17 12.52
C PRO A 239 0.07 -16.29 12.50
N ILE A 240 0.16 -15.05 12.03
CA ILE A 240 -0.97 -14.13 11.88
C ILE A 240 -1.19 -13.86 10.40
N ILE A 241 -2.40 -14.13 9.93
CA ILE A 241 -2.80 -13.91 8.54
C ILE A 241 -3.89 -12.85 8.47
N ILE A 242 -3.66 -11.84 7.64
CA ILE A 242 -4.62 -10.79 7.33
C ILE A 242 -5.09 -10.97 5.89
N LEU A 243 -6.42 -11.09 5.69
CA LEU A 243 -7.04 -11.31 4.40
C LEU A 243 -7.97 -10.13 4.06
N ASP A 244 -7.63 -9.38 3.01
CA ASP A 244 -8.44 -8.24 2.56
C ASP A 244 -9.18 -8.62 1.26
N GLU A 245 -10.47 -8.90 1.37
CA GLU A 245 -11.44 -9.11 0.28
C GLU A 245 -10.96 -9.98 -0.91
N ILE A 246 -10.57 -11.21 -0.66
CA ILE A 246 -9.85 -12.07 -1.61
C ILE A 246 -10.69 -12.56 -2.81
N ALA A 247 -12.03 -12.53 -2.78
CA ALA A 247 -12.88 -13.25 -3.74
C ALA A 247 -13.85 -12.34 -4.52
N ALA A 248 -13.48 -11.14 -4.91
CA ALA A 248 -14.31 -10.28 -5.73
C ALA A 248 -14.22 -10.66 -7.22
N SER A 249 -15.35 -10.95 -7.87
CA SER A 249 -15.51 -11.07 -9.34
C SER A 249 -14.75 -12.21 -10.03
N LEU A 250 -14.65 -13.39 -9.42
CA LEU A 250 -14.03 -14.57 -10.00
C LEU A 250 -15.10 -15.58 -10.49
N ASP A 251 -14.74 -16.40 -11.47
CA ASP A 251 -15.57 -17.55 -11.86
C ASP A 251 -15.57 -18.63 -10.77
N VAL A 252 -16.58 -19.50 -10.79
CA VAL A 252 -16.84 -20.49 -9.74
C VAL A 252 -15.66 -21.47 -9.56
N GLU A 253 -15.03 -21.91 -10.65
CA GLU A 253 -13.93 -22.86 -10.60
C GLU A 253 -12.69 -22.24 -9.95
N THR A 254 -12.34 -21.02 -10.35
CA THR A 254 -11.25 -20.24 -9.76
C THR A 254 -11.52 -19.93 -8.28
N GLU A 255 -12.77 -19.66 -7.90
CA GLU A 255 -13.16 -19.44 -6.50
C GLU A 255 -12.91 -20.68 -5.63
N VAL A 256 -13.28 -21.87 -6.10
CA VAL A 256 -13.02 -23.15 -5.39
C VAL A 256 -11.53 -23.40 -5.18
N GLN A 257 -10.70 -23.12 -6.20
CA GLN A 257 -9.25 -23.29 -6.10
C GLN A 257 -8.63 -22.30 -5.09
N ILE A 258 -9.04 -21.05 -5.13
CA ILE A 258 -8.62 -20.02 -4.16
C ILE A 258 -9.03 -20.42 -2.74
N GLN A 259 -10.29 -20.88 -2.55
CA GLN A 259 -10.75 -21.31 -1.25
C GLN A 259 -9.96 -22.51 -0.70
N THR A 260 -9.57 -23.45 -1.56
CA THR A 260 -8.70 -24.57 -1.19
C THR A 260 -7.33 -24.08 -0.71
N GLY A 261 -6.70 -23.15 -1.45
CA GLY A 261 -5.44 -22.54 -1.05
C GLY A 261 -5.54 -21.76 0.27
N LEU A 262 -6.65 -21.03 0.46
CA LEU A 262 -6.92 -20.29 1.72
C LEU A 262 -7.09 -21.26 2.90
N ASN A 263 -7.80 -22.37 2.74
CA ASN A 263 -7.96 -23.36 3.79
C ASN A 263 -6.63 -23.93 4.26
N HIS A 264 -5.68 -24.15 3.35
CA HIS A 264 -4.30 -24.51 3.72
C HIS A 264 -3.57 -23.39 4.46
N LEU A 265 -3.75 -22.14 4.00
CA LEU A 265 -3.07 -20.98 4.58
C LEU A 265 -3.51 -20.70 6.03
N ILE A 266 -4.82 -20.80 6.33
CA ILE A 266 -5.40 -20.38 7.61
C ILE A 266 -5.30 -21.43 8.72
N GLN A 267 -4.99 -22.68 8.40
CA GLN A 267 -5.00 -23.78 9.35
C GLN A 267 -4.09 -23.55 10.54
N GLY A 268 -4.66 -23.51 11.75
CA GLY A 268 -3.93 -23.34 13.02
C GLY A 268 -3.34 -21.93 13.24
N LYS A 269 -3.75 -20.92 12.44
CA LYS A 269 -3.25 -19.56 12.51
C LYS A 269 -4.28 -18.59 13.08
N THR A 270 -3.82 -17.44 13.56
CA THR A 270 -4.67 -16.30 13.91
C THR A 270 -5.04 -15.58 12.61
N VAL A 271 -6.33 -15.57 12.27
CA VAL A 271 -6.79 -15.02 11.00
C VAL A 271 -7.72 -13.84 11.22
N ILE A 272 -7.43 -12.74 10.54
CA ILE A 272 -8.29 -11.57 10.48
C ILE A 272 -8.71 -11.38 9.02
N VAL A 273 -10.01 -11.51 8.72
CA VAL A 273 -10.52 -11.42 7.36
C VAL A 273 -11.53 -10.30 7.20
N ILE A 274 -11.35 -9.48 6.16
CA ILE A 274 -12.41 -8.61 5.65
C ILE A 274 -13.12 -9.35 4.53
N SER A 275 -14.43 -9.48 4.63
CA SER A 275 -15.25 -10.04 3.55
C SER A 275 -16.52 -9.23 3.34
N HIS A 276 -16.84 -8.98 2.08
CA HIS A 276 -18.14 -8.47 1.65
C HIS A 276 -19.11 -9.61 1.36
N ARG A 277 -18.63 -10.86 1.25
CA ARG A 277 -19.45 -12.06 1.09
C ARG A 277 -19.81 -12.63 2.47
N LEU A 278 -20.96 -12.29 2.97
CA LEU A 278 -21.39 -12.64 4.32
C LEU A 278 -21.49 -14.14 4.55
N LYS A 279 -21.86 -14.92 3.54
CA LYS A 279 -21.91 -16.40 3.64
C LYS A 279 -20.56 -17.04 3.95
N SER A 280 -19.47 -16.53 3.40
CA SER A 280 -18.13 -17.09 3.63
C SER A 280 -17.64 -16.92 5.06
N ILE A 281 -18.24 -16.01 5.82
CA ILE A 281 -17.86 -15.69 7.20
C ILE A 281 -18.87 -16.11 8.26
N GLU A 282 -20.01 -16.71 7.87
CA GLU A 282 -21.04 -17.20 8.82
C GLU A 282 -20.46 -18.21 9.82
N ASN A 283 -19.46 -18.99 9.37
CA ASN A 283 -18.77 -20.00 10.18
C ASN A 283 -17.50 -19.46 10.88
N ALA A 284 -17.22 -18.16 10.80
CA ALA A 284 -16.09 -17.57 11.53
C ALA A 284 -16.27 -17.75 13.05
N ASP A 285 -15.17 -17.95 13.76
CA ASP A 285 -15.18 -18.12 15.21
C ASP A 285 -15.68 -16.85 15.90
N LYS A 286 -15.35 -15.70 15.34
CA LYS A 286 -15.78 -14.38 15.81
C LYS A 286 -16.06 -13.46 14.62
N ILE A 287 -17.14 -12.70 14.70
CA ILE A 287 -17.47 -11.64 13.75
C ILE A 287 -17.49 -10.31 14.51
N VAL A 288 -16.79 -9.33 13.99
CA VAL A 288 -16.72 -7.94 14.51
C VAL A 288 -17.47 -7.03 13.55
N VAL A 289 -18.56 -6.44 14.02
CA VAL A 289 -19.40 -5.55 13.22
C VAL A 289 -18.95 -4.11 13.42
N MET A 290 -18.42 -3.50 12.37
CA MET A 290 -17.98 -2.12 12.35
C MET A 290 -19.04 -1.19 11.76
N LYS A 291 -19.23 -0.02 12.35
CA LYS A 291 -20.14 1.02 11.88
C LYS A 291 -19.60 2.41 12.19
N ALA A 292 -19.43 3.22 11.16
CA ALA A 292 -18.97 4.62 11.29
C ALA A 292 -17.68 4.77 12.16
N GLY A 293 -16.71 3.87 11.98
CA GLY A 293 -15.43 3.88 12.69
C GLY A 293 -15.44 3.24 14.07
N THR A 294 -16.57 2.74 14.56
CA THR A 294 -16.71 2.09 15.88
C THR A 294 -17.00 0.61 15.73
N VAL A 295 -16.77 -0.18 16.78
CA VAL A 295 -17.25 -1.56 16.91
C VAL A 295 -18.64 -1.55 17.50
N GLU A 296 -19.67 -1.91 16.68
CA GLU A 296 -21.08 -1.97 17.13
C GLU A 296 -21.35 -3.23 17.97
N ALA A 297 -20.83 -4.37 17.53
CA ALA A 297 -21.01 -5.65 18.22
C ALA A 297 -19.95 -6.68 17.82
N CYS A 298 -19.69 -7.66 18.68
CA CYS A 298 -18.80 -8.78 18.42
C CYS A 298 -19.50 -10.09 18.86
N GLY A 299 -19.29 -11.16 18.10
CA GLY A 299 -19.80 -12.47 18.46
C GLY A 299 -19.95 -13.42 17.28
N LYS A 300 -20.61 -14.57 17.48
CA LYS A 300 -20.96 -15.53 16.43
C LYS A 300 -22.17 -15.06 15.64
N HIS A 301 -22.31 -15.57 14.41
CA HIS A 301 -23.40 -15.26 13.48
C HIS A 301 -24.80 -15.26 14.14
N ALA A 302 -25.18 -16.34 14.82
CA ALA A 302 -26.48 -16.47 15.44
C ALA A 302 -26.77 -15.44 16.56
N HIS A 303 -25.72 -14.98 17.25
CA HIS A 303 -25.80 -13.96 18.29
C HIS A 303 -26.00 -12.58 17.67
N LEU A 304 -25.19 -12.27 16.64
CA LEU A 304 -25.22 -10.97 15.96
C LEU A 304 -26.52 -10.71 15.19
N LEU A 305 -27.17 -11.75 14.66
CA LEU A 305 -28.51 -11.63 14.08
C LEU A 305 -29.55 -11.09 15.07
N LYS A 306 -29.38 -11.35 16.36
CA LYS A 306 -30.27 -10.85 17.42
C LYS A 306 -29.85 -9.46 17.93
N GLN A 307 -28.55 -9.21 18.07
CA GLN A 307 -28.03 -8.03 18.76
C GLN A 307 -27.68 -6.85 17.86
N SER A 308 -27.19 -7.10 16.62
CA SER A 308 -26.75 -6.02 15.74
C SER A 308 -27.76 -5.74 14.62
N PRO A 309 -28.42 -4.59 14.66
CA PRO A 309 -29.28 -4.15 13.55
C PRO A 309 -28.51 -3.98 12.23
N THR A 310 -27.26 -3.53 12.30
CA THR A 310 -26.40 -3.37 11.13
C THR A 310 -26.11 -4.73 10.49
N TYR A 311 -25.71 -5.73 11.27
CA TYR A 311 -25.43 -7.06 10.78
C TYR A 311 -26.66 -7.73 10.15
N ARG A 312 -27.82 -7.66 10.82
CA ARG A 312 -29.09 -8.18 10.31
C ARG A 312 -29.45 -7.60 8.95
N LYS A 313 -29.37 -6.26 8.83
CA LYS A 313 -29.66 -5.55 7.58
C LYS A 313 -28.69 -5.94 6.46
N MET A 314 -27.42 -6.22 6.78
CA MET A 314 -26.43 -6.69 5.81
C MET A 314 -26.77 -8.10 5.30
N ILE A 315 -27.14 -9.05 6.20
CA ILE A 315 -27.56 -10.40 5.83
C ILE A 315 -28.83 -10.38 4.97
N GLU A 316 -29.85 -9.57 5.36
CA GLU A 316 -31.06 -9.40 4.57
C GLU A 316 -30.77 -8.93 3.14
N LYS A 317 -29.88 -7.93 3.00
CA LYS A 317 -29.47 -7.42 1.67
C LYS A 317 -28.69 -8.47 0.87
N SER A 318 -27.79 -9.23 1.50
CA SER A 318 -27.04 -10.30 0.85
C SER A 318 -27.97 -11.39 0.31
N ASN A 319 -28.92 -11.82 1.12
CA ASN A 319 -29.92 -12.84 0.74
C ASN A 319 -30.87 -12.35 -0.38
N LEU A 320 -31.16 -11.04 -0.43
CA LEU A 320 -31.93 -10.44 -1.51
C LEU A 320 -31.11 -10.41 -2.81
N ALA A 321 -29.84 -9.98 -2.76
CA ALA A 321 -28.99 -9.93 -3.94
C ALA A 321 -28.80 -11.30 -4.60
N GLU A 322 -28.69 -12.38 -3.83
CA GLU A 322 -28.60 -13.74 -4.35
C GLU A 322 -29.89 -14.23 -5.05
N LYS A 323 -31.06 -13.76 -4.63
CA LYS A 323 -32.33 -14.09 -5.29
C LYS A 323 -32.49 -13.42 -6.68
N PHE A 324 -31.71 -12.37 -6.95
CA PHE A 324 -31.75 -11.63 -8.23
C PHE A 324 -30.60 -11.99 -9.18
N ASN A 325 -29.63 -12.80 -8.77
CA ASN A 325 -28.60 -13.33 -9.65
C ASN A 325 -29.11 -14.60 -10.36
N TYR A 326 -29.81 -14.37 -11.50
CA TYR A 326 -30.09 -15.34 -12.54
C TYR A 326 -29.31 -14.96 -13.79
#